data_4551a106514ee974aec552d97d5d9bd1
#
_entry.id   4551a106514ee974aec552d97d5d9bd1
#
_cell.length_a   1.000
_cell.length_b   1.000
_cell.length_c   1.000
_cell.angle_alpha   90.00
_cell.angle_beta   90.00
_cell.angle_gamma   90.00
#
_symmetry.space_group_name_H-M   'P 1'
#
loop_
_entity.id
_entity.type
_entity.pdbx_description
1 polymer ?
#
loop_
_entity_poly.entity_id
_entity_poly.type
_entity_poly.pdbx_seq_one_letter_code
_entity_poly.pdbx_strand_id
1 'polypeptide(L)'
;DGGMVYGKYSAIGVGRSQTLGDLYIDGRSNNGTVSGIYSEEHGILLENNSRTQKIELKNGGIIKGNIDGIRLINSASLSGEMILSGEGSRVEGGRGVGILNRSGKIEGSITIKDGATVTATSNRAIANSGSGSITGGITVSGKNTKLEGNIINTGNASIGSDIKIEGGAKVEGGLVNQGNGSISGSVQVSGGSSIDSITNEGNGAISGSITVDKDSKLDSITNTSTSSTGISGSITNNSDNKLEISNSGNIGGKIESTGSADMVISNSNGGTISGGISSSGSGSTSISNSQGSTINNGITVSGSAQVEISNQGSVGKDENGNTVTNNGSGSVGIKDWLVSTDKNTGKLNTVVIGGRRAVNVKVENITVDQSNVDLEELNDINNIISGVNQNNIGNIGTNGSGEISLSFDPITGKLTTDFNLNASISGATFRSLISTTSRRSTFIDNVMGNSMQSFALASSSKSQSIAMSEKGNLYADASDYIKSDLNNGSYGSNKEHSLFILPYTSSQNVELSLNEESKGHTKGTIIGYSTLKDSGIYGVYAGYEDTKMGSTYFDINNRTYYAGLKYFNTLFTTEKDQEVYIKAQGKAALIKNDLTKKIG
;
A
#
# COMPACT_ATOMS: atom_id res chain seq x y z
N ASP A 1 54.31 -9.72 2.25
CA ASP A 1 54.77 -11.01 1.73
C ASP A 1 53.67 -11.90 1.13
N GLY A 2 52.56 -11.41 0.67
CA GLY A 2 51.60 -12.14 -0.12
C GLY A 2 51.02 -13.41 0.57
N GLY A 3 50.63 -13.31 1.86
CA GLY A 3 50.07 -14.42 2.61
C GLY A 3 48.65 -14.79 2.18
N MET A 4 48.40 -16.08 1.96
CA MET A 4 47.04 -16.60 1.72
C MET A 4 46.62 -17.48 2.88
N VAL A 5 45.37 -17.24 3.37
CA VAL A 5 44.76 -18.05 4.43
C VAL A 5 43.60 -18.85 3.85
N TYR A 6 43.63 -20.15 3.98
CA TYR A 6 42.56 -21.04 3.51
C TYR A 6 41.84 -21.69 4.69
N GLY A 7 40.53 -21.81 4.60
CA GLY A 7 39.70 -22.48 5.55
C GLY A 7 38.60 -23.31 4.89
N LYS A 8 38.26 -24.44 5.49
CA LYS A 8 37.15 -25.27 5.01
C LYS A 8 35.81 -24.63 5.41
N TYR A 9 35.62 -24.40 6.70
CA TYR A 9 34.38 -23.77 7.24
C TYR A 9 34.49 -22.25 7.30
N SER A 10 35.59 -21.73 7.82
CA SER A 10 35.97 -20.32 7.78
C SER A 10 37.48 -20.20 7.70
N ALA A 11 37.98 -19.23 6.97
CA ALA A 11 39.40 -18.95 6.94
C ALA A 11 39.85 -18.21 8.19
N ILE A 12 39.04 -17.28 8.67
CA ILE A 12 39.16 -16.67 10.00
C ILE A 12 37.85 -16.88 10.73
N GLY A 13 37.89 -17.61 11.85
CA GLY A 13 36.74 -17.85 12.73
C GLY A 13 36.99 -17.33 14.14
N VAL A 14 36.07 -16.48 14.65
CA VAL A 14 36.07 -16.04 16.05
C VAL A 14 34.87 -16.67 16.73
N GLY A 15 35.12 -17.70 17.52
CA GLY A 15 34.08 -18.50 18.11
C GLY A 15 33.51 -17.91 19.42
N ARG A 16 32.73 -18.76 20.10
CA ARG A 16 31.89 -18.41 21.24
C ARG A 16 32.60 -17.56 22.29
N SER A 17 32.12 -16.34 22.51
CA SER A 17 32.59 -15.38 23.53
C SER A 17 34.09 -15.06 23.47
N GLN A 18 34.72 -15.31 22.34
CA GLN A 18 36.14 -14.95 22.12
C GLN A 18 36.24 -13.50 21.61
N THR A 19 37.39 -12.92 21.86
CA THR A 19 37.72 -11.57 21.38
C THR A 19 38.92 -11.65 20.45
N LEU A 20 38.75 -11.08 19.25
CA LEU A 20 39.81 -10.77 18.31
C LEU A 20 40.01 -9.23 18.35
N GLY A 21 41.24 -8.77 18.37
CA GLY A 21 41.56 -7.34 18.22
C GLY A 21 41.26 -6.85 16.80
N ASP A 22 42.08 -5.96 16.33
CA ASP A 22 41.99 -5.46 14.96
C ASP A 22 42.45 -6.52 13.97
N LEU A 23 41.71 -6.66 12.89
CA LEU A 23 42.03 -7.51 11.75
C LEU A 23 42.41 -6.66 10.56
N TYR A 24 43.66 -6.78 10.12
CA TYR A 24 44.20 -6.07 8.96
C TYR A 24 44.54 -7.06 7.85
N ILE A 25 44.00 -6.84 6.65
CA ILE A 25 44.34 -7.58 5.43
C ILE A 25 44.86 -6.57 4.42
N ASP A 26 46.18 -6.58 4.19
CA ASP A 26 46.87 -5.71 3.22
C ASP A 26 47.28 -6.54 2.01
N GLY A 27 46.72 -6.22 0.84
CA GLY A 27 46.97 -6.93 -0.41
C GLY A 27 48.33 -6.62 -1.06
N ARG A 28 49.11 -5.67 -0.51
CA ARG A 28 50.41 -5.36 -1.06
C ARG A 28 51.37 -6.54 -0.91
N SER A 29 52.00 -6.91 -2.02
CA SER A 29 53.05 -7.92 -2.08
C SER A 29 54.24 -7.40 -2.86
N ASN A 30 55.41 -7.60 -2.33
CA ASN A 30 56.67 -7.29 -3.00
C ASN A 30 56.95 -8.22 -4.21
N ASN A 31 56.18 -9.31 -4.35
CA ASN A 31 56.39 -10.39 -5.34
C ASN A 31 55.22 -10.55 -6.32
N GLY A 32 54.25 -9.59 -6.37
CA GLY A 32 53.09 -9.67 -7.26
C GLY A 32 52.00 -10.67 -6.85
N THR A 33 52.13 -11.36 -5.69
CA THR A 33 51.09 -12.23 -5.15
C THR A 33 50.15 -11.39 -4.28
N VAL A 34 48.82 -11.51 -4.49
CA VAL A 34 47.81 -10.80 -3.72
C VAL A 34 47.57 -11.56 -2.42
N SER A 35 47.61 -10.87 -1.27
CA SER A 35 47.21 -11.43 0.02
C SER A 35 45.71 -11.63 0.06
N GLY A 36 45.25 -12.76 0.56
CA GLY A 36 43.82 -13.04 0.60
C GLY A 36 43.40 -14.10 1.61
N ILE A 37 42.13 -14.05 1.92
CA ILE A 37 41.41 -14.98 2.77
C ILE A 37 40.41 -15.73 1.90
N TYR A 38 40.49 -17.03 1.86
CA TYR A 38 39.66 -17.90 1.02
C TYR A 38 39.04 -19.01 1.85
N SER A 39 37.75 -19.27 1.67
CA SER A 39 37.09 -20.39 2.38
C SER A 39 36.06 -21.08 1.48
N GLU A 40 35.84 -22.37 1.73
CA GLU A 40 34.76 -23.14 1.12
C GLU A 40 33.38 -22.70 1.62
N GLU A 41 33.28 -22.03 2.78
CA GLU A 41 32.02 -21.48 3.28
C GLU A 41 32.15 -19.98 3.54
N HIS A 42 32.75 -19.54 4.64
CA HIS A 42 32.81 -18.14 5.04
C HIS A 42 34.24 -17.61 5.09
N GLY A 43 34.54 -16.50 4.42
CA GLY A 43 35.87 -15.89 4.48
C GLY A 43 36.23 -15.51 5.93
N ILE A 44 35.42 -14.66 6.54
CA ILE A 44 35.47 -14.32 7.97
C ILE A 44 34.16 -14.67 8.63
N LEU A 45 34.21 -15.38 9.76
CA LEU A 45 33.07 -15.76 10.58
C LEU A 45 33.24 -15.27 12.01
N LEU A 46 32.33 -14.40 12.46
CA LEU A 46 32.17 -13.99 13.83
C LEU A 46 30.85 -14.51 14.36
N GLU A 47 30.89 -15.32 15.45
CA GLU A 47 29.70 -16.00 15.93
C GLU A 47 29.57 -16.05 17.46
N ASN A 48 28.32 -16.23 17.94
CA ASN A 48 28.02 -16.61 19.30
C ASN A 48 28.66 -15.72 20.38
N ASN A 49 28.32 -14.43 20.38
CA ASN A 49 28.82 -13.39 21.29
C ASN A 49 30.33 -13.10 21.15
N SER A 50 30.95 -13.49 20.04
CA SER A 50 32.35 -13.11 19.76
C SER A 50 32.46 -11.59 19.54
N ARG A 51 33.65 -11.07 19.74
CA ARG A 51 33.95 -9.64 19.60
C ARG A 51 35.16 -9.41 18.73
N THR A 52 35.09 -8.38 17.87
CA THR A 52 36.21 -7.90 17.07
C THR A 52 36.21 -6.37 17.14
N GLN A 53 37.39 -5.75 17.19
CA GLN A 53 37.47 -4.30 17.28
C GLN A 53 37.33 -3.66 15.90
N LYS A 54 38.13 -4.06 14.93
CA LYS A 54 38.16 -3.47 13.58
C LYS A 54 38.38 -4.55 12.52
N ILE A 55 37.81 -4.36 11.34
CA ILE A 55 38.17 -5.12 10.13
C ILE A 55 38.62 -4.12 9.07
N GLU A 56 39.83 -4.22 8.60
CA GLU A 56 40.36 -3.38 7.53
C GLU A 56 40.96 -4.22 6.42
N LEU A 57 40.43 -4.02 5.20
CA LEU A 57 40.91 -4.61 3.96
C LEU A 57 41.41 -3.51 3.05
N LYS A 58 42.63 -3.62 2.54
CA LYS A 58 43.22 -2.58 1.71
C LYS A 58 44.20 -3.09 0.65
N ASN A 59 44.55 -2.19 -0.27
CA ASN A 59 45.64 -2.38 -1.25
C ASN A 59 45.52 -3.65 -2.10
N GLY A 60 44.31 -3.98 -2.56
CA GLY A 60 44.07 -5.16 -3.39
C GLY A 60 43.86 -6.47 -2.61
N GLY A 61 43.72 -6.44 -1.28
CA GLY A 61 43.43 -7.62 -0.48
C GLY A 61 42.07 -8.25 -0.84
N ILE A 62 41.97 -9.56 -0.64
CA ILE A 62 40.77 -10.33 -0.99
C ILE A 62 40.24 -11.06 0.22
N ILE A 63 38.92 -10.99 0.46
CA ILE A 63 38.18 -11.86 1.37
C ILE A 63 37.13 -12.60 0.55
N LYS A 64 37.21 -13.91 0.46
CA LYS A 64 36.31 -14.72 -0.33
C LYS A 64 35.78 -15.92 0.45
N GLY A 65 34.47 -16.08 0.43
CA GLY A 65 33.78 -17.29 0.90
C GLY A 65 32.84 -17.81 -0.18
N ASN A 66 32.73 -19.13 -0.32
CA ASN A 66 31.78 -19.72 -1.25
C ASN A 66 30.31 -19.56 -0.80
N ILE A 67 30.10 -19.21 0.47
CA ILE A 67 28.81 -18.79 1.01
C ILE A 67 28.87 -17.28 1.23
N ASP A 68 29.43 -16.79 2.33
CA ASP A 68 29.52 -15.39 2.65
C ASP A 68 30.99 -14.91 2.68
N GLY A 69 31.25 -13.71 2.24
CA GLY A 69 32.57 -13.11 2.38
C GLY A 69 32.89 -12.83 3.84
N ILE A 70 32.10 -12.01 4.50
CA ILE A 70 32.16 -11.68 5.92
C ILE A 70 30.80 -11.97 6.55
N ARG A 71 30.77 -12.68 7.68
CA ARG A 71 29.54 -13.08 8.37
C ARG A 71 29.62 -12.83 9.87
N LEU A 72 28.66 -12.05 10.39
CA LEU A 72 28.41 -11.85 11.81
C LEU A 72 27.07 -12.46 12.17
N ILE A 73 27.03 -13.36 13.17
CA ILE A 73 25.79 -14.02 13.59
C ILE A 73 25.71 -14.17 15.11
N ASN A 74 24.46 -14.39 15.60
CA ASN A 74 24.19 -14.80 16.98
C ASN A 74 24.86 -13.88 18.02
N SER A 75 24.57 -12.60 17.94
CA SER A 75 25.09 -11.55 18.86
C SER A 75 26.61 -11.34 18.78
N ALA A 76 27.26 -11.74 17.70
CA ALA A 76 28.63 -11.33 17.43
C ALA A 76 28.72 -9.81 17.29
N SER A 77 29.80 -9.19 17.72
CA SER A 77 29.96 -7.73 17.67
C SER A 77 31.28 -7.28 17.03
N LEU A 78 31.15 -6.24 16.20
CA LEU A 78 32.26 -5.42 15.72
C LEU A 78 32.12 -4.05 16.40
N SER A 79 33.00 -3.74 17.34
CA SER A 79 32.92 -2.52 18.15
C SER A 79 33.41 -1.27 17.43
N GLY A 80 34.27 -1.40 16.43
CA GLY A 80 34.78 -0.33 15.60
C GLY A 80 34.29 -0.44 14.16
N GLU A 81 35.07 0.06 13.24
CA GLU A 81 34.71 0.21 11.83
C GLU A 81 35.07 -1.04 11.00
N MET A 82 34.31 -1.26 9.94
CA MET A 82 34.67 -2.13 8.85
C MET A 82 35.06 -1.28 7.64
N ILE A 83 36.35 -1.31 7.26
CA ILE A 83 36.88 -0.48 6.18
C ILE A 83 37.42 -1.36 5.06
N LEU A 84 36.91 -1.16 3.85
CA LEU A 84 37.39 -1.75 2.62
C LEU A 84 37.90 -0.60 1.75
N SER A 85 39.17 -0.62 1.38
CA SER A 85 39.77 0.50 0.65
C SER A 85 40.83 0.07 -0.36
N GLY A 86 40.97 0.85 -1.40
CA GLY A 86 42.01 0.69 -2.42
C GLY A 86 41.56 -0.20 -3.59
N GLU A 87 42.08 0.15 -4.76
CA GLU A 87 41.80 -0.56 -6.01
C GLU A 87 42.18 -2.05 -5.88
N GLY A 88 41.31 -2.93 -6.41
CA GLY A 88 41.48 -4.39 -6.34
C GLY A 88 41.11 -5.03 -5.00
N SER A 89 40.92 -4.23 -3.91
CA SER A 89 40.40 -4.76 -2.64
C SER A 89 38.96 -5.23 -2.81
N ARG A 90 38.67 -6.48 -2.38
CA ARG A 90 37.32 -7.00 -2.59
C ARG A 90 36.88 -8.00 -1.55
N VAL A 91 35.58 -7.96 -1.27
CA VAL A 91 34.87 -8.97 -0.49
C VAL A 91 33.90 -9.69 -1.41
N GLU A 92 34.07 -11.00 -1.52
CA GLU A 92 33.28 -11.85 -2.39
C GLU A 92 32.49 -12.87 -1.58
N GLY A 93 31.16 -12.83 -1.68
CA GLY A 93 30.27 -13.91 -1.28
C GLY A 93 29.91 -14.77 -2.49
N GLY A 94 29.88 -16.07 -2.32
CA GLY A 94 29.39 -16.98 -3.35
C GLY A 94 27.86 -16.99 -3.36
N ARG A 95 27.25 -18.12 -3.01
CA ARG A 95 25.78 -18.27 -2.97
C ARG A 95 25.06 -17.50 -1.85
N GLY A 96 25.78 -16.92 -0.90
CA GLY A 96 25.27 -16.14 0.22
C GLY A 96 25.37 -14.62 0.00
N VAL A 97 26.07 -13.92 0.87
CA VAL A 97 26.16 -12.45 0.92
C VAL A 97 27.63 -12.01 0.92
N GLY A 98 27.94 -10.85 0.36
CA GLY A 98 29.27 -10.26 0.50
C GLY A 98 29.58 -9.97 1.97
N ILE A 99 28.79 -9.14 2.62
CA ILE A 99 28.88 -8.81 4.06
C ILE A 99 27.51 -9.07 4.70
N LEU A 100 27.43 -10.09 5.56
CA LEU A 100 26.21 -10.48 6.28
C LEU A 100 26.32 -10.13 7.76
N ASN A 101 25.41 -9.31 8.26
CA ASN A 101 25.13 -9.13 9.68
C ASN A 101 23.76 -9.72 10.02
N ARG A 102 23.74 -10.93 10.58
CA ARG A 102 22.51 -11.61 10.98
C ARG A 102 22.40 -11.70 12.50
N SER A 103 21.63 -10.80 13.09
CA SER A 103 21.47 -10.68 14.56
C SER A 103 22.80 -10.43 15.29
N GLY A 104 23.76 -9.80 14.61
CA GLY A 104 25.00 -9.28 15.18
C GLY A 104 24.92 -7.77 15.39
N LYS A 105 25.97 -7.18 15.94
CA LYS A 105 26.09 -5.73 16.17
C LYS A 105 27.35 -5.18 15.54
N ILE A 106 27.19 -4.22 14.64
CA ILE A 106 28.27 -3.40 14.11
C ILE A 106 28.11 -1.99 14.72
N GLU A 107 28.97 -1.63 15.67
CA GLU A 107 28.86 -0.34 16.39
C GLU A 107 29.44 0.82 15.59
N GLY A 108 30.48 0.58 14.81
CA GLY A 108 31.02 1.53 13.85
C GLY A 108 30.29 1.50 12.51
N SER A 109 30.90 2.16 11.53
CA SER A 109 30.42 2.20 10.15
C SER A 109 30.94 1.03 9.31
N ILE A 110 30.23 0.75 8.22
CA ILE A 110 30.76 -0.04 7.08
C ILE A 110 31.17 0.97 6.02
N THR A 111 32.45 1.07 5.72
CA THR A 111 33.02 2.00 4.75
C THR A 111 33.70 1.24 3.62
N ILE A 112 33.21 1.42 2.38
CA ILE A 112 33.80 0.88 1.17
C ILE A 112 34.26 2.07 0.32
N LYS A 113 35.54 2.12 -0.02
CA LYS A 113 36.08 3.31 -0.68
C LYS A 113 37.29 3.04 -1.56
N ASP A 114 37.68 4.08 -2.31
CA ASP A 114 38.94 4.14 -3.06
C ASP A 114 39.13 2.98 -4.04
N GLY A 115 38.06 2.55 -4.75
CA GLY A 115 38.10 1.48 -5.76
C GLY A 115 37.87 0.08 -5.20
N ALA A 116 37.52 -0.08 -3.93
CA ALA A 116 37.17 -1.37 -3.36
C ALA A 116 35.80 -1.86 -3.86
N THR A 117 35.62 -3.20 -3.88
CA THR A 117 34.39 -3.85 -4.36
C THR A 117 33.83 -4.81 -3.32
N VAL A 118 32.50 -4.84 -3.18
CA VAL A 118 31.79 -5.91 -2.48
C VAL A 118 30.80 -6.55 -3.45
N THR A 119 30.85 -7.85 -3.57
CA THR A 119 30.01 -8.61 -4.50
C THR A 119 29.51 -9.92 -3.91
N ALA A 120 28.43 -10.43 -4.46
CA ALA A 120 27.96 -11.80 -4.21
C ALA A 120 27.12 -12.29 -5.40
N THR A 121 27.27 -13.57 -5.75
CA THR A 121 26.50 -14.16 -6.85
C THR A 121 24.98 -14.19 -6.58
N SER A 122 24.57 -14.07 -5.33
CA SER A 122 23.17 -13.92 -4.91
C SER A 122 22.58 -12.52 -5.12
N ASN A 123 23.34 -11.58 -5.69
CA ASN A 123 22.98 -10.17 -5.81
C ASN A 123 22.72 -9.47 -4.46
N ARG A 124 23.40 -9.90 -3.39
CA ARG A 124 23.34 -9.31 -2.04
C ARG A 124 24.73 -8.90 -1.58
N ALA A 125 25.11 -7.66 -1.87
CA ALA A 125 26.41 -7.14 -1.47
C ALA A 125 26.52 -6.99 0.05
N ILE A 126 25.52 -6.33 0.67
CA ILE A 126 25.44 -6.15 2.13
C ILE A 126 24.05 -6.56 2.59
N ALA A 127 23.96 -7.37 3.66
CA ALA A 127 22.69 -7.71 4.28
C ALA A 127 22.76 -7.58 5.81
N ASN A 128 21.85 -6.79 6.35
CA ASN A 128 21.56 -6.66 7.77
C ASN A 128 20.20 -7.30 8.04
N SER A 129 20.16 -8.36 8.86
CA SER A 129 18.98 -9.21 8.96
C SER A 129 18.75 -9.76 10.37
N GLY A 130 17.56 -10.34 10.59
CA GLY A 130 17.14 -10.80 11.90
C GLY A 130 16.96 -9.62 12.85
N SER A 131 17.72 -9.58 13.94
CA SER A 131 17.84 -8.43 14.86
C SER A 131 19.21 -7.74 14.72
N GLY A 132 19.83 -7.79 13.54
CA GLY A 132 21.12 -7.17 13.27
C GLY A 132 21.09 -5.65 13.40
N SER A 133 22.14 -5.06 13.95
CA SER A 133 22.27 -3.61 14.10
C SER A 133 23.57 -3.11 13.48
N ILE A 134 23.46 -2.04 12.67
CA ILE A 134 24.59 -1.26 12.15
C ILE A 134 24.40 0.16 12.69
N THR A 135 25.15 0.54 13.72
CA THR A 135 24.91 1.81 14.41
C THR A 135 25.50 3.00 13.65
N GLY A 136 26.68 2.83 13.04
CA GLY A 136 27.44 3.89 12.39
C GLY A 136 27.10 4.17 10.92
N GLY A 137 26.15 3.45 10.35
CA GLY A 137 25.75 3.65 8.94
C GLY A 137 26.61 2.92 7.91
N ILE A 138 26.37 3.23 6.63
CA ILE A 138 27.08 2.62 5.48
C ILE A 138 27.55 3.73 4.56
N THR A 139 28.84 3.73 4.20
CA THR A 139 29.42 4.67 3.25
C THR A 139 30.06 3.92 2.09
N VAL A 140 29.66 4.27 0.86
CA VAL A 140 30.28 3.79 -0.38
C VAL A 140 30.81 5.01 -1.10
N SER A 141 32.13 5.16 -1.16
CA SER A 141 32.71 6.42 -1.63
C SER A 141 33.91 6.24 -2.57
N GLY A 142 34.07 7.21 -3.46
CA GLY A 142 35.23 7.29 -4.36
C GLY A 142 35.00 6.60 -5.70
N LYS A 143 35.72 7.13 -6.68
CA LYS A 143 35.69 6.64 -8.07
C LYS A 143 36.11 5.16 -8.13
N ASN A 144 35.48 4.39 -9.00
CA ASN A 144 35.68 2.95 -9.18
C ASN A 144 35.26 2.06 -7.99
N THR A 145 34.76 2.64 -6.89
CA THR A 145 34.20 1.87 -5.77
C THR A 145 32.83 1.29 -6.16
N LYS A 146 32.61 0.01 -5.87
CA LYS A 146 31.39 -0.67 -6.28
C LYS A 146 30.77 -1.56 -5.19
N LEU A 147 29.46 -1.54 -5.11
CA LEU A 147 28.68 -2.65 -4.58
C LEU A 147 27.97 -3.33 -5.75
N GLU A 148 28.34 -4.56 -6.05
CA GLU A 148 27.67 -5.38 -7.07
C GLU A 148 26.59 -6.22 -6.39
N GLY A 149 25.41 -5.61 -6.26
CA GLY A 149 24.24 -6.17 -5.57
C GLY A 149 23.62 -5.22 -4.56
N ASN A 150 22.53 -5.69 -3.96
CA ASN A 150 21.70 -4.90 -3.07
C ASN A 150 22.32 -4.69 -1.67
N ILE A 151 21.95 -3.57 -1.07
CA ILE A 151 22.02 -3.33 0.38
C ILE A 151 20.66 -3.69 0.96
N ILE A 152 20.57 -4.72 1.81
CA ILE A 152 19.31 -5.24 2.35
C ILE A 152 19.28 -5.03 3.86
N ASN A 153 18.20 -4.43 4.36
CA ASN A 153 17.88 -4.32 5.78
C ASN A 153 16.52 -4.99 6.03
N THR A 154 16.50 -6.13 6.73
CA THR A 154 15.30 -6.98 6.81
C THR A 154 15.10 -7.65 8.17
N GLY A 155 13.88 -8.10 8.42
CA GLY A 155 13.49 -8.65 9.73
C GLY A 155 13.26 -7.51 10.72
N ASN A 156 13.87 -7.59 11.90
CA ASN A 156 13.88 -6.50 12.90
C ASN A 156 15.24 -5.77 12.92
N ALA A 157 15.92 -5.74 11.78
CA ALA A 157 17.25 -5.17 11.69
C ALA A 157 17.21 -3.63 11.63
N SER A 158 18.27 -2.99 12.12
CA SER A 158 18.38 -1.54 12.15
C SER A 158 19.68 -1.00 11.56
N ILE A 159 19.58 0.12 10.83
CA ILE A 159 20.71 0.96 10.44
C ILE A 159 20.50 2.29 11.13
N GLY A 160 21.38 2.62 12.09
CA GLY A 160 21.19 3.73 13.01
C GLY A 160 21.61 5.10 12.47
N SER A 161 22.38 5.15 11.39
CA SER A 161 22.92 6.37 10.81
C SER A 161 22.76 6.38 9.28
N ASP A 162 23.38 7.36 8.62
CA ASP A 162 23.24 7.62 7.20
C ASP A 162 23.77 6.49 6.31
N ILE A 163 23.13 6.35 5.15
CA ILE A 163 23.66 5.59 4.03
C ILE A 163 24.12 6.59 2.97
N LYS A 164 25.42 6.61 2.70
CA LYS A 164 26.05 7.57 1.78
C LYS A 164 26.67 6.87 0.61
N ILE A 165 26.31 7.31 -0.59
CA ILE A 165 26.90 6.86 -1.84
C ILE A 165 27.46 8.10 -2.54
N GLU A 166 28.80 8.25 -2.54
CA GLU A 166 29.41 9.53 -2.85
C GLU A 166 30.70 9.41 -3.65
N GLY A 167 31.11 10.52 -4.28
CA GLY A 167 32.43 10.62 -4.95
C GLY A 167 32.59 9.72 -6.18
N GLY A 168 31.52 9.43 -6.92
CA GLY A 168 31.55 8.61 -8.12
C GLY A 168 31.41 7.11 -7.87
N ALA A 169 31.05 6.70 -6.67
CA ALA A 169 30.78 5.31 -6.31
C ALA A 169 29.51 4.78 -6.96
N LYS A 170 29.46 3.45 -7.18
CA LYS A 170 28.32 2.78 -7.79
C LYS A 170 27.78 1.66 -6.92
N VAL A 171 26.47 1.67 -6.72
CA VAL A 171 25.71 0.54 -6.18
C VAL A 171 24.91 -0.06 -7.34
N GLU A 172 25.41 -1.16 -7.91
CA GLU A 172 24.76 -1.90 -8.99
C GLU A 172 23.69 -2.82 -8.38
N GLY A 173 22.60 -2.23 -7.98
CA GLY A 173 21.50 -2.78 -7.22
C GLY A 173 20.80 -1.70 -6.42
N GLY A 174 19.93 -2.10 -5.49
CA GLY A 174 19.11 -1.18 -4.69
C GLY A 174 19.39 -1.25 -3.20
N LEU A 175 18.85 -0.28 -2.49
CA LEU A 175 18.62 -0.34 -1.06
C LEU A 175 17.22 -0.91 -0.80
N VAL A 176 17.14 -2.06 -0.13
CA VAL A 176 15.89 -2.73 0.21
C VAL A 176 15.71 -2.74 1.72
N ASN A 177 14.73 -2.01 2.20
CA ASN A 177 14.32 -1.99 3.60
C ASN A 177 12.96 -2.67 3.74
N GLN A 178 12.92 -3.84 4.36
CA GLN A 178 11.73 -4.70 4.37
C GLN A 178 11.48 -5.40 5.71
N GLY A 179 10.33 -6.04 5.84
CA GLY A 179 9.90 -6.63 7.10
C GLY A 179 9.63 -5.54 8.13
N ASN A 180 10.27 -5.58 9.29
CA ASN A 180 10.28 -4.51 10.30
C ASN A 180 11.63 -3.76 10.30
N GLY A 181 12.32 -3.74 9.18
CA GLY A 181 13.62 -3.05 9.05
C GLY A 181 13.50 -1.55 9.31
N SER A 182 14.45 -0.97 10.04
CA SER A 182 14.50 0.47 10.30
C SER A 182 15.80 1.09 9.83
N ILE A 183 15.70 2.25 9.18
CA ILE A 183 16.83 3.09 8.80
C ILE A 183 16.58 4.46 9.42
N SER A 184 17.37 4.83 10.43
CA SER A 184 17.18 6.07 11.18
C SER A 184 17.83 7.27 10.51
N GLY A 185 18.93 7.07 9.79
CA GLY A 185 19.65 8.11 9.06
C GLY A 185 19.06 8.40 7.67
N SER A 186 19.66 9.37 7.02
CA SER A 186 19.35 9.77 5.65
C SER A 186 20.01 8.87 4.62
N VAL A 187 19.44 8.82 3.42
CA VAL A 187 20.07 8.21 2.24
C VAL A 187 20.51 9.32 1.31
N GLN A 188 21.81 9.41 1.05
CA GLN A 188 22.44 10.46 0.24
C GLN A 188 23.15 9.84 -0.96
N VAL A 189 22.83 10.34 -2.16
CA VAL A 189 23.52 9.97 -3.41
C VAL A 189 24.12 11.23 -3.98
N SER A 190 25.46 11.33 -3.97
CA SER A 190 26.14 12.59 -4.28
C SER A 190 27.46 12.39 -5.04
N GLY A 191 27.99 13.48 -5.60
CA GLY A 191 29.31 13.49 -6.22
C GLY A 191 29.42 12.60 -7.46
N GLY A 192 28.39 12.53 -8.28
CA GLY A 192 28.36 11.71 -9.50
C GLY A 192 28.19 10.21 -9.26
N SER A 193 27.66 9.84 -8.11
CA SER A 193 27.45 8.45 -7.72
C SER A 193 26.10 7.92 -8.21
N SER A 194 25.93 6.59 -8.16
CA SER A 194 24.67 5.97 -8.58
C SER A 194 24.23 4.81 -7.69
N ILE A 195 22.92 4.67 -7.60
CA ILE A 195 22.21 3.51 -7.04
C ILE A 195 20.96 3.29 -7.90
N ASP A 196 20.60 2.03 -8.17
CA ASP A 196 19.48 1.74 -9.07
C ASP A 196 18.13 2.04 -8.41
N SER A 197 17.93 1.65 -7.15
CA SER A 197 16.62 1.82 -6.50
C SER A 197 16.68 1.94 -4.97
N ILE A 198 15.62 2.50 -4.40
CA ILE A 198 15.32 2.42 -2.97
C ILE A 198 13.92 1.81 -2.84
N THR A 199 13.82 0.68 -2.14
CA THR A 199 12.56 0.00 -1.86
C THR A 199 12.31 -0.05 -0.36
N ASN A 200 11.15 0.43 0.08
CA ASN A 200 10.69 0.35 1.45
C ASN A 200 9.35 -0.39 1.49
N GLU A 201 9.33 -1.59 2.07
CA GLU A 201 8.17 -2.49 2.02
C GLU A 201 7.92 -3.22 3.34
N GLY A 202 6.80 -3.95 3.43
CA GLY A 202 6.36 -4.57 4.67
C GLY A 202 6.06 -3.51 5.74
N ASN A 203 6.62 -3.61 6.93
CA ASN A 203 6.59 -2.58 7.98
C ASN A 203 7.90 -1.76 8.02
N GLY A 204 8.66 -1.73 6.93
CA GLY A 204 9.91 -1.00 6.85
C GLY A 204 9.73 0.50 7.11
N ALA A 205 10.68 1.11 7.84
CA ALA A 205 10.70 2.54 8.14
C ALA A 205 12.02 3.17 7.76
N ILE A 206 11.98 4.29 7.04
CA ILE A 206 13.11 5.16 6.74
C ILE A 206 12.82 6.52 7.35
N SER A 207 13.52 6.87 8.44
CA SER A 207 13.23 8.09 9.19
C SER A 207 13.92 9.34 8.62
N GLY A 208 15.10 9.18 8.01
CA GLY A 208 15.84 10.27 7.39
C GLY A 208 15.33 10.63 6.00
N SER A 209 15.88 11.69 5.46
CA SER A 209 15.58 12.16 4.11
C SER A 209 16.33 11.36 3.04
N ILE A 210 15.77 11.32 1.84
CA ILE A 210 16.43 10.77 0.65
C ILE A 210 16.83 11.95 -0.24
N THR A 211 18.11 12.11 -0.52
CA THR A 211 18.62 13.21 -1.34
C THR A 211 19.48 12.67 -2.48
N VAL A 212 19.18 13.14 -3.68
CA VAL A 212 20.00 12.87 -4.88
C VAL A 212 20.55 14.20 -5.36
N ASP A 213 21.87 14.35 -5.29
CA ASP A 213 22.53 15.58 -5.70
C ASP A 213 22.77 15.63 -7.19
N LYS A 214 23.17 16.81 -7.67
CA LYS A 214 23.54 17.05 -9.07
C LYS A 214 24.53 16.00 -9.58
N ASP A 215 24.41 15.62 -10.85
CA ASP A 215 25.23 14.62 -11.53
C ASP A 215 25.13 13.18 -10.97
N SER A 216 24.36 12.98 -9.89
CA SER A 216 24.14 11.67 -9.26
C SER A 216 22.86 11.02 -9.77
N LYS A 217 22.73 9.70 -9.58
CA LYS A 217 21.65 8.94 -10.17
C LYS A 217 20.98 8.02 -9.15
N LEU A 218 19.67 8.12 -9.06
CA LEU A 218 18.76 7.17 -8.44
C LEU A 218 17.58 6.99 -9.41
N ASP A 219 17.36 5.77 -9.92
CA ASP A 219 16.33 5.56 -10.93
C ASP A 219 14.92 5.52 -10.34
N SER A 220 14.77 4.87 -9.19
CA SER A 220 13.45 4.73 -8.60
C SER A 220 13.41 4.68 -7.07
N ILE A 221 12.29 5.15 -6.51
CA ILE A 221 11.90 4.95 -5.11
C ILE A 221 10.54 4.26 -5.09
N THR A 222 10.45 3.11 -4.42
CA THR A 222 9.20 2.38 -4.22
C THR A 222 8.90 2.30 -2.72
N ASN A 223 7.80 2.88 -2.30
CA ASN A 223 7.32 2.80 -0.91
C ASN A 223 5.97 2.09 -0.87
N THR A 224 5.97 0.84 -0.45
CA THR A 224 4.78 0.01 -0.22
C THR A 224 4.65 -0.37 1.26
N SER A 225 5.37 0.35 2.13
CA SER A 225 5.35 0.06 3.56
C SER A 225 3.98 0.28 4.18
N THR A 226 3.56 -0.66 4.98
CA THR A 226 2.34 -0.58 5.81
C THR A 226 2.59 0.12 7.16
N SER A 227 3.84 0.49 7.44
CA SER A 227 4.18 1.29 8.61
C SER A 227 3.54 2.68 8.52
N SER A 228 2.98 3.15 9.63
CA SER A 228 2.43 4.52 9.71
C SER A 228 3.49 5.60 9.47
N THR A 229 4.77 5.27 9.67
CA THR A 229 5.89 6.18 9.40
C THR A 229 6.42 6.06 7.98
N GLY A 230 6.43 4.86 7.38
CA GLY A 230 6.90 4.62 6.02
C GLY A 230 8.26 5.27 5.73
N ILE A 231 8.26 6.31 4.90
CA ILE A 231 9.40 7.23 4.70
C ILE A 231 9.05 8.55 5.38
N SER A 232 9.63 8.84 6.56
CA SER A 232 9.26 10.04 7.33
C SER A 232 9.94 11.32 6.83
N GLY A 233 11.15 11.20 6.26
CA GLY A 233 11.91 12.32 5.74
C GLY A 233 11.42 12.81 4.38
N SER A 234 11.98 13.92 3.92
CA SER A 234 11.74 14.45 2.59
C SER A 234 12.49 13.66 1.53
N ILE A 235 11.96 13.68 0.29
CA ILE A 235 12.64 13.16 -0.89
C ILE A 235 13.01 14.35 -1.77
N THR A 236 14.30 14.60 -1.97
CA THR A 236 14.78 15.75 -2.75
C THR A 236 15.61 15.25 -3.93
N ASN A 237 15.17 15.58 -5.13
CA ASN A 237 15.91 15.32 -6.36
C ASN A 237 16.50 16.63 -6.94
N ASN A 238 17.81 16.82 -6.75
CA ASN A 238 18.57 17.91 -7.34
C ASN A 238 19.28 17.48 -8.62
N SER A 239 19.10 16.24 -9.04
CA SER A 239 19.85 15.59 -10.11
C SER A 239 19.41 16.06 -11.49
N ASP A 240 20.29 15.81 -12.46
CA ASP A 240 20.01 15.90 -13.90
C ASP A 240 19.54 14.55 -14.48
N ASN A 241 19.39 13.52 -13.65
CA ASN A 241 18.92 12.18 -14.01
C ASN A 241 17.47 11.94 -13.56
N LYS A 242 16.67 11.30 -14.40
CA LYS A 242 15.26 10.99 -14.12
C LYS A 242 15.09 10.20 -12.82
N LEU A 243 14.07 10.55 -12.04
CA LEU A 243 13.66 9.81 -10.83
C LEU A 243 12.17 9.43 -10.92
N GLU A 244 11.87 8.16 -10.67
CA GLU A 244 10.50 7.66 -10.54
C GLU A 244 10.17 7.34 -9.08
N ILE A 245 9.04 7.84 -8.59
CA ILE A 245 8.56 7.60 -7.21
C ILE A 245 7.20 6.92 -7.29
N SER A 246 7.12 5.70 -6.75
CA SER A 246 5.90 4.94 -6.59
C SER A 246 5.56 4.80 -5.11
N ASN A 247 4.43 5.35 -4.68
CA ASN A 247 4.00 5.34 -3.30
C ASN A 247 2.62 4.70 -3.12
N SER A 248 2.54 3.70 -2.29
CA SER A 248 1.29 3.15 -1.75
C SER A 248 1.29 3.06 -0.22
N GLY A 249 2.35 3.57 0.42
CA GLY A 249 2.49 3.71 1.86
C GLY A 249 2.41 5.17 2.30
N ASN A 250 3.10 5.50 3.38
CA ASN A 250 3.20 6.88 3.87
C ASN A 250 4.57 7.49 3.54
N ILE A 251 4.56 8.68 2.93
CA ILE A 251 5.72 9.58 2.82
C ILE A 251 5.39 10.81 3.67
N GLY A 252 6.06 10.94 4.82
CA GLY A 252 5.79 12.00 5.79
C GLY A 252 6.34 13.35 5.36
N GLY A 253 7.51 13.37 4.73
CA GLY A 253 8.17 14.58 4.25
C GLY A 253 7.65 15.06 2.90
N LYS A 254 8.24 16.16 2.44
CA LYS A 254 7.96 16.77 1.15
C LYS A 254 8.69 16.05 0.02
N ILE A 255 8.08 15.94 -1.15
CA ILE A 255 8.76 15.52 -2.37
C ILE A 255 9.16 16.76 -3.16
N GLU A 256 10.43 16.92 -3.44
CA GLU A 256 10.98 18.11 -4.09
C GLU A 256 11.80 17.76 -5.34
N SER A 257 11.49 18.41 -6.46
CA SER A 257 12.31 18.42 -7.68
C SER A 257 12.94 19.81 -7.81
N THR A 258 14.25 19.87 -7.73
CA THR A 258 15.00 21.13 -7.82
C THR A 258 16.01 21.13 -8.97
N GLY A 259 16.34 19.97 -9.52
CA GLY A 259 17.26 19.78 -10.63
C GLY A 259 16.66 20.02 -12.01
N SER A 260 17.39 19.60 -13.04
CA SER A 260 16.91 19.63 -14.43
C SER A 260 16.28 18.32 -14.90
N ALA A 261 16.31 17.30 -14.07
CA ALA A 261 15.76 15.99 -14.37
C ALA A 261 14.24 15.94 -14.39
N ASP A 262 13.73 15.03 -15.18
CA ASP A 262 12.33 14.65 -15.12
C ASP A 262 12.04 13.87 -13.83
N MET A 263 10.89 14.13 -13.22
CA MET A 263 10.40 13.38 -12.07
C MET A 263 8.99 12.86 -12.31
N VAL A 264 8.78 11.58 -12.03
CA VAL A 264 7.45 10.95 -12.13
C VAL A 264 7.04 10.50 -10.74
N ILE A 265 5.89 10.96 -10.29
CA ILE A 265 5.33 10.63 -8.98
C ILE A 265 3.99 9.94 -9.19
N SER A 266 3.89 8.70 -8.72
CA SER A 266 2.67 7.89 -8.69
C SER A 266 2.28 7.59 -7.25
N ASN A 267 1.20 8.21 -6.77
CA ASN A 267 0.61 7.95 -5.46
C ASN A 267 -0.67 7.15 -5.64
N SER A 268 -0.70 5.90 -5.16
CA SER A 268 -1.77 4.95 -5.46
C SER A 268 -2.09 4.04 -4.27
N ASN A 269 -3.18 3.27 -4.39
CA ASN A 269 -3.57 2.25 -3.41
C ASN A 269 -3.65 2.74 -1.96
N GLY A 270 -4.17 3.93 -1.73
CA GLY A 270 -4.27 4.54 -0.41
C GLY A 270 -2.99 5.22 0.09
N GLY A 271 -1.99 5.38 -0.78
CA GLY A 271 -0.75 6.07 -0.46
C GLY A 271 -0.97 7.50 0.01
N THR A 272 -0.17 7.94 0.97
CA THR A 272 -0.22 9.29 1.52
C THR A 272 1.13 10.00 1.35
N ILE A 273 1.11 11.23 0.83
CA ILE A 273 2.25 12.15 0.79
C ILE A 273 1.90 13.34 1.70
N SER A 274 2.47 13.39 2.89
CA SER A 274 2.03 14.34 3.92
C SER A 274 2.63 15.74 3.76
N GLY A 275 3.86 15.85 3.28
CA GLY A 275 4.58 17.13 3.15
C GLY A 275 4.26 17.91 1.87
N GLY A 276 3.41 17.37 0.99
CA GLY A 276 3.13 17.97 -0.31
C GLY A 276 4.21 17.71 -1.37
N ILE A 277 4.03 18.33 -2.54
CA ILE A 277 4.97 18.19 -3.67
C ILE A 277 5.42 19.57 -4.13
N SER A 278 6.72 19.73 -4.40
CA SER A 278 7.30 20.96 -4.91
C SER A 278 8.14 20.69 -6.16
N SER A 279 7.92 21.46 -7.21
CA SER A 279 8.77 21.46 -8.40
C SER A 279 9.32 22.86 -8.63
N SER A 280 10.63 23.03 -8.45
CA SER A 280 11.33 24.32 -8.58
C SER A 280 12.46 24.29 -9.60
N GLY A 281 12.82 23.15 -10.12
CA GLY A 281 13.84 22.97 -11.13
C GLY A 281 13.40 23.39 -12.55
N SER A 282 14.08 22.87 -13.54
CA SER A 282 13.76 23.07 -14.97
C SER A 282 13.23 21.81 -15.66
N GLY A 283 13.35 20.65 -15.04
CA GLY A 283 12.85 19.38 -15.57
C GLY A 283 11.34 19.26 -15.49
N SER A 284 10.79 18.28 -16.21
CA SER A 284 9.35 17.99 -16.16
C SER A 284 8.99 17.21 -14.89
N THR A 285 7.85 17.52 -14.29
CA THR A 285 7.31 16.74 -13.18
C THR A 285 5.91 16.24 -13.55
N SER A 286 5.73 14.93 -13.56
CA SER A 286 4.43 14.29 -13.76
C SER A 286 3.92 13.73 -12.44
N ILE A 287 2.70 14.12 -12.06
CA ILE A 287 2.09 13.74 -10.79
C ILE A 287 0.78 13.01 -11.08
N SER A 288 0.69 11.78 -10.60
CA SER A 288 -0.53 10.98 -10.62
C SER A 288 -0.94 10.63 -9.18
N ASN A 289 -2.14 11.04 -8.77
CA ASN A 289 -2.73 10.70 -7.48
C ASN A 289 -4.03 9.94 -7.71
N SER A 290 -3.99 8.64 -7.47
CA SER A 290 -5.11 7.74 -7.74
C SER A 290 -6.20 7.82 -6.69
N GLN A 291 -7.38 7.30 -7.00
CA GLN A 291 -8.51 7.23 -6.09
C GLN A 291 -8.13 6.58 -4.74
N GLY A 292 -8.59 7.17 -3.65
CA GLY A 292 -8.30 6.74 -2.29
C GLY A 292 -6.93 7.17 -1.76
N SER A 293 -6.08 7.76 -2.59
CA SER A 293 -4.76 8.26 -2.19
C SER A 293 -4.80 9.76 -1.85
N THR A 294 -3.84 10.22 -1.06
CA THR A 294 -3.85 11.58 -0.52
C THR A 294 -2.49 12.27 -0.70
N ILE A 295 -2.52 13.51 -1.15
CA ILE A 295 -1.40 14.46 -1.09
C ILE A 295 -1.81 15.60 -0.17
N ASN A 296 -1.19 15.73 1.00
CA ASN A 296 -1.44 16.87 1.89
C ASN A 296 -0.56 18.06 1.49
N ASN A 297 -0.86 19.25 2.03
CA ASN A 297 -0.07 20.48 1.83
C ASN A 297 0.13 20.92 0.37
N GLY A 298 -0.77 20.48 -0.53
CA GLY A 298 -0.84 20.97 -1.90
C GLY A 298 0.34 20.62 -2.80
N ILE A 299 0.31 21.22 -4.00
CA ILE A 299 1.35 21.09 -5.02
C ILE A 299 1.87 22.48 -5.36
N THR A 300 3.16 22.73 -5.20
CA THR A 300 3.80 24.03 -5.45
C THR A 300 4.74 23.94 -6.64
N VAL A 301 4.60 24.87 -7.57
CA VAL A 301 5.46 25.00 -8.75
C VAL A 301 6.16 26.36 -8.72
N SER A 302 7.49 26.35 -8.87
CA SER A 302 8.31 27.53 -8.99
C SER A 302 9.41 27.28 -10.03
N GLY A 303 10.18 28.30 -10.37
CA GLY A 303 11.23 28.11 -11.40
C GLY A 303 10.65 28.00 -12.82
N SER A 304 11.27 27.19 -13.66
CA SER A 304 10.88 26.96 -15.06
C SER A 304 10.35 25.55 -15.32
N ALA A 305 10.07 24.79 -14.29
CA ALA A 305 9.56 23.42 -14.37
C ALA A 305 8.26 23.32 -15.19
N GLN A 306 8.14 22.25 -15.96
CA GLN A 306 6.87 21.83 -16.54
C GLN A 306 6.21 20.82 -15.63
N VAL A 307 4.96 21.06 -15.23
CA VAL A 307 4.26 20.17 -14.30
C VAL A 307 2.94 19.73 -14.90
N GLU A 308 2.73 18.43 -14.95
CA GLU A 308 1.46 17.81 -15.34
C GLU A 308 0.86 17.06 -14.14
N ILE A 309 -0.44 17.28 -13.90
CA ILE A 309 -1.14 16.74 -12.74
C ILE A 309 -2.38 15.98 -13.21
N SER A 310 -2.48 14.71 -12.78
CA SER A 310 -3.69 13.89 -12.87
C SER A 310 -4.10 13.47 -11.45
N ASN A 311 -5.27 13.89 -11.00
CA ASN A 311 -5.75 13.64 -9.65
C ASN A 311 -7.14 13.01 -9.63
N GLN A 312 -7.22 11.79 -9.12
CA GLN A 312 -8.46 11.08 -8.80
C GLN A 312 -8.64 10.85 -7.29
N GLY A 313 -7.64 11.24 -6.51
CA GLY A 313 -7.62 11.14 -5.06
C GLY A 313 -7.91 12.47 -4.37
N SER A 314 -7.35 12.64 -3.18
CA SER A 314 -7.45 13.88 -2.41
C SER A 314 -6.16 14.68 -2.48
N VAL A 315 -6.28 15.99 -2.72
CA VAL A 315 -5.16 16.94 -2.59
C VAL A 315 -5.56 18.01 -1.59
N GLY A 316 -4.83 18.10 -0.49
CA GLY A 316 -5.02 19.13 0.53
C GLY A 316 -4.53 20.51 0.08
N LYS A 317 -4.75 21.50 0.92
CA LYS A 317 -4.33 22.88 0.66
C LYS A 317 -3.00 23.18 1.35
N ASP A 318 -2.20 24.04 0.71
CA ASP A 318 -1.00 24.60 1.33
C ASP A 318 -1.36 25.62 2.44
N GLU A 319 -0.35 26.19 3.09
CA GLU A 319 -0.50 27.19 4.16
C GLU A 319 -1.25 28.47 3.70
N ASN A 320 -1.30 28.73 2.39
CA ASN A 320 -2.01 29.86 1.79
C ASN A 320 -3.43 29.49 1.35
N GLY A 321 -3.87 28.27 1.60
CA GLY A 321 -5.18 27.77 1.23
C GLY A 321 -5.31 27.30 -0.22
N ASN A 322 -4.20 27.11 -0.94
CA ASN A 322 -4.20 26.69 -2.34
C ASN A 322 -3.99 25.17 -2.48
N THR A 323 -4.72 24.56 -3.39
CA THR A 323 -4.51 23.16 -3.79
C THR A 323 -3.29 23.03 -4.71
N VAL A 324 -3.15 23.97 -5.64
CA VAL A 324 -2.00 24.10 -6.54
C VAL A 324 -1.52 25.54 -6.52
N THR A 325 -0.24 25.76 -6.22
CA THR A 325 0.39 27.09 -6.23
C THR A 325 1.37 27.18 -7.39
N ASN A 326 1.10 28.08 -8.36
CA ASN A 326 2.00 28.34 -9.48
C ASN A 326 2.69 29.71 -9.34
N ASN A 327 3.97 29.70 -8.99
CA ASN A 327 4.85 30.87 -8.94
C ASN A 327 5.90 30.88 -10.06
N GLY A 328 5.97 29.79 -10.84
CA GLY A 328 7.03 29.55 -11.81
C GLY A 328 6.77 30.19 -13.18
N SER A 329 7.80 30.18 -14.01
CA SER A 329 7.71 30.59 -15.43
C SER A 329 7.40 29.40 -16.36
N GLY A 330 7.49 28.16 -15.86
CA GLY A 330 7.15 26.96 -16.61
C GLY A 330 5.65 26.77 -16.80
N SER A 331 5.29 25.75 -17.55
CA SER A 331 3.88 25.39 -17.78
C SER A 331 3.34 24.48 -16.67
N VAL A 332 2.14 24.76 -16.21
CA VAL A 332 1.41 23.88 -15.28
C VAL A 332 0.11 23.45 -15.96
N GLY A 333 -0.06 22.14 -16.13
CA GLY A 333 -1.23 21.51 -16.72
C GLY A 333 -1.92 20.56 -15.76
N ILE A 334 -3.21 20.70 -15.60
CA ILE A 334 -4.09 19.74 -14.96
C ILE A 334 -4.76 18.94 -16.08
N LYS A 335 -4.36 17.68 -16.24
CA LYS A 335 -4.90 16.80 -17.27
C LYS A 335 -6.28 16.29 -16.90
N ASP A 336 -6.40 15.76 -15.68
CA ASP A 336 -7.64 15.27 -15.13
C ASP A 336 -7.69 15.58 -13.63
N TRP A 337 -8.84 16.02 -13.15
CA TRP A 337 -9.05 16.23 -11.72
C TRP A 337 -10.45 15.85 -11.30
N LEU A 338 -10.55 14.93 -10.32
CA LEU A 338 -11.80 14.61 -9.66
C LEU A 338 -12.01 15.57 -8.48
N VAL A 339 -13.05 16.39 -8.57
CA VAL A 339 -13.52 17.23 -7.47
C VAL A 339 -14.49 16.42 -6.63
N SER A 340 -14.02 15.98 -5.46
CA SER A 340 -14.82 15.19 -4.54
C SER A 340 -15.83 16.04 -3.78
N THR A 341 -16.90 15.40 -3.34
CA THR A 341 -17.96 16.02 -2.53
C THR A 341 -17.83 15.58 -1.08
N ASP A 342 -17.94 16.51 -0.15
CA ASP A 342 -18.06 16.22 1.27
C ASP A 342 -19.42 15.57 1.56
N LYS A 343 -19.40 14.33 2.05
CA LYS A 343 -20.61 13.50 2.24
C LYS A 343 -21.58 14.06 3.28
N ASN A 344 -21.11 14.88 4.21
CA ASN A 344 -21.92 15.41 5.30
C ASN A 344 -22.57 16.76 4.95
N THR A 345 -21.87 17.56 4.17
CA THR A 345 -22.30 18.93 3.85
C THR A 345 -22.80 19.10 2.43
N GLY A 346 -22.50 18.16 1.53
CA GLY A 346 -22.78 18.29 0.09
C GLY A 346 -21.88 19.29 -0.64
N LYS A 347 -20.93 19.92 0.07
CA LYS A 347 -20.02 20.92 -0.51
C LYS A 347 -18.89 20.28 -1.30
N LEU A 348 -18.46 20.96 -2.34
CA LEU A 348 -17.34 20.53 -3.17
C LEU A 348 -15.99 20.84 -2.50
N ASN A 349 -15.05 19.94 -2.64
CA ASN A 349 -13.65 20.18 -2.31
C ASN A 349 -13.00 20.97 -3.46
N THR A 350 -13.28 22.27 -3.48
CA THR A 350 -12.87 23.21 -4.53
C THR A 350 -11.38 23.14 -4.81
N VAL A 351 -11.01 23.05 -6.09
CA VAL A 351 -9.63 23.21 -6.55
C VAL A 351 -9.26 24.68 -6.52
N VAL A 352 -8.40 25.06 -5.59
CA VAL A 352 -7.95 26.45 -5.47
C VAL A 352 -6.56 26.58 -6.09
N ILE A 353 -6.47 27.37 -7.16
CA ILE A 353 -5.22 27.67 -7.84
C ILE A 353 -4.70 29.02 -7.35
N GLY A 354 -3.51 29.02 -6.76
CA GLY A 354 -2.88 30.24 -6.25
C GLY A 354 -1.51 30.51 -6.86
N GLY A 355 -0.87 31.57 -6.37
CA GLY A 355 0.46 31.98 -6.81
C GLY A 355 0.47 33.08 -7.87
N ARG A 356 1.66 33.63 -8.13
CA ARG A 356 1.85 34.78 -9.04
C ARG A 356 1.42 34.52 -10.48
N ARG A 357 1.39 33.26 -10.90
CA ARG A 357 1.05 32.81 -12.25
C ARG A 357 -0.12 31.82 -12.26
N ALA A 358 -0.95 31.87 -11.26
CA ALA A 358 -2.17 31.06 -11.16
C ALA A 358 -3.01 31.11 -12.47
N VAL A 359 -3.17 32.28 -13.01
CA VAL A 359 -3.94 32.52 -14.25
C VAL A 359 -3.41 31.78 -15.48
N ASN A 360 -2.16 31.33 -15.46
CA ASN A 360 -1.52 30.62 -16.58
C ASN A 360 -1.67 29.09 -16.49
N VAL A 361 -2.22 28.57 -15.41
CA VAL A 361 -2.47 27.13 -15.27
C VAL A 361 -3.49 26.70 -16.31
N LYS A 362 -3.20 25.64 -17.05
CA LYS A 362 -4.12 25.03 -18.03
C LYS A 362 -4.83 23.86 -17.39
N VAL A 363 -6.12 23.77 -17.59
CA VAL A 363 -6.96 22.69 -17.05
C VAL A 363 -7.67 22.02 -18.22
N GLU A 364 -7.38 20.75 -18.48
CA GLU A 364 -7.99 20.02 -19.60
C GLU A 364 -9.35 19.45 -19.21
N ASN A 365 -9.41 18.69 -18.11
CA ASN A 365 -10.62 18.04 -17.65
C ASN A 365 -10.82 18.17 -16.13
N ILE A 366 -12.03 18.52 -15.76
CA ILE A 366 -12.52 18.42 -14.37
C ILE A 366 -13.74 17.51 -14.38
N THR A 367 -13.74 16.53 -13.48
CA THR A 367 -14.89 15.68 -13.21
C THR A 367 -15.40 15.98 -11.81
N VAL A 368 -16.65 16.36 -11.66
CA VAL A 368 -17.28 16.58 -10.37
C VAL A 368 -17.92 15.28 -9.90
N ASP A 369 -17.61 14.85 -8.68
CA ASP A 369 -18.31 13.77 -8.03
C ASP A 369 -19.70 14.23 -7.61
N GLN A 370 -20.71 13.80 -8.37
CA GLN A 370 -22.10 14.20 -8.12
C GLN A 370 -22.73 13.46 -6.92
N SER A 371 -22.04 12.48 -6.32
CA SER A 371 -22.56 11.74 -5.17
C SER A 371 -22.71 12.68 -3.97
N ASN A 372 -23.96 12.87 -3.51
CA ASN A 372 -24.31 13.74 -2.38
C ASN A 372 -24.00 15.24 -2.57
N VAL A 373 -23.77 15.70 -3.80
CA VAL A 373 -23.47 17.11 -4.05
C VAL A 373 -24.72 17.96 -3.78
N ASP A 374 -24.52 19.11 -3.11
CA ASP A 374 -25.51 20.16 -3.06
C ASP A 374 -25.61 20.83 -4.43
N LEU A 375 -26.80 20.83 -5.04
CA LEU A 375 -27.02 21.39 -6.38
C LEU A 375 -26.68 22.86 -6.46
N GLU A 376 -26.77 23.62 -5.36
CA GLU A 376 -26.38 25.04 -5.32
C GLU A 376 -24.89 25.23 -5.56
N GLU A 377 -24.05 24.27 -5.18
CA GLU A 377 -22.59 24.27 -5.44
C GLU A 377 -22.28 24.24 -6.94
N LEU A 378 -23.15 23.69 -7.76
CA LEU A 378 -22.97 23.56 -9.21
C LEU A 378 -23.40 24.79 -10.00
N ASN A 379 -23.84 25.85 -9.34
CA ASN A 379 -24.27 27.10 -9.99
C ASN A 379 -23.12 28.09 -10.19
N ASP A 380 -21.99 27.89 -9.49
CA ASP A 380 -20.83 28.77 -9.60
C ASP A 380 -19.56 27.93 -9.85
N ILE A 381 -18.88 28.25 -10.96
CA ILE A 381 -17.59 27.60 -11.29
C ILE A 381 -16.56 27.76 -10.18
N ASN A 382 -16.60 28.84 -9.41
CA ASN A 382 -15.66 29.07 -8.30
C ASN A 382 -15.80 28.07 -7.17
N ASN A 383 -16.94 27.37 -7.07
CA ASN A 383 -17.10 26.25 -6.15
C ASN A 383 -16.38 24.97 -6.64
N ILE A 384 -16.16 24.87 -7.94
CA ILE A 384 -15.46 23.74 -8.57
C ILE A 384 -13.97 24.03 -8.67
N ILE A 385 -13.62 25.17 -9.29
CA ILE A 385 -12.24 25.64 -9.45
C ILE A 385 -12.16 27.16 -9.39
N SER A 386 -11.15 27.67 -8.70
CA SER A 386 -10.93 29.11 -8.55
C SER A 386 -9.47 29.50 -8.77
N GLY A 387 -9.22 30.75 -9.10
CA GLY A 387 -7.88 31.34 -9.24
C GLY A 387 -7.21 31.14 -10.60
N VAL A 388 -7.87 30.51 -11.55
CA VAL A 388 -7.38 30.28 -12.92
C VAL A 388 -8.14 31.15 -13.92
N ASN A 389 -7.50 31.47 -15.07
CA ASN A 389 -8.22 32.15 -16.16
C ASN A 389 -9.24 31.18 -16.78
N GLN A 390 -10.48 31.64 -16.93
CA GLN A 390 -11.58 30.86 -17.50
C GLN A 390 -11.25 30.27 -18.88
N ASN A 391 -10.54 31.03 -19.72
CA ASN A 391 -10.13 30.60 -21.07
C ASN A 391 -9.12 29.42 -21.04
N ASN A 392 -8.54 29.14 -19.88
CA ASN A 392 -7.62 28.02 -19.68
C ASN A 392 -8.31 26.76 -19.13
N ILE A 393 -9.61 26.82 -18.90
CA ILE A 393 -10.42 25.68 -18.46
C ILE A 393 -11.04 25.04 -19.70
N GLY A 394 -10.79 23.75 -19.87
CA GLY A 394 -11.36 22.95 -20.95
C GLY A 394 -12.73 22.38 -20.57
N ASN A 395 -12.78 21.09 -20.31
CA ASN A 395 -14.03 20.39 -20.03
C ASN A 395 -14.32 20.31 -18.53
N ILE A 396 -15.59 20.53 -18.16
CA ILE A 396 -16.11 20.24 -16.81
C ILE A 396 -17.32 19.33 -16.99
N GLY A 397 -17.26 18.15 -16.35
CA GLY A 397 -18.33 17.15 -16.39
C GLY A 397 -18.57 16.52 -15.03
N THR A 398 -19.44 15.52 -14.99
CA THR A 398 -19.73 14.72 -13.78
C THR A 398 -19.38 13.27 -13.99
N ASN A 399 -19.17 12.53 -12.88
CA ASN A 399 -18.89 11.09 -12.90
C ASN A 399 -20.14 10.21 -12.80
N GLY A 400 -21.34 10.78 -12.81
CA GLY A 400 -22.57 10.05 -12.57
C GLY A 400 -23.18 9.39 -13.81
N SER A 401 -24.34 8.80 -13.60
CA SER A 401 -25.14 8.09 -14.63
C SER A 401 -25.93 9.01 -15.56
N GLY A 402 -25.60 10.29 -15.64
CA GLY A 402 -26.30 11.30 -16.44
C GLY A 402 -27.49 11.95 -15.73
N GLU A 403 -27.57 11.81 -14.42
CA GLU A 403 -28.57 12.49 -13.58
C GLU A 403 -28.36 13.99 -13.58
N ILE A 404 -27.10 14.40 -13.47
CA ILE A 404 -26.64 15.77 -13.56
C ILE A 404 -25.64 15.84 -14.71
N SER A 405 -25.83 16.77 -15.64
CA SER A 405 -24.81 17.09 -16.63
C SER A 405 -24.33 18.50 -16.43
N LEU A 406 -23.01 18.67 -16.49
CA LEU A 406 -22.35 19.97 -16.46
C LEU A 406 -21.78 20.25 -17.84
N SER A 407 -21.97 21.46 -18.31
CA SER A 407 -21.25 21.96 -19.47
C SER A 407 -20.67 23.34 -19.15
N PHE A 408 -19.43 23.54 -19.55
CA PHE A 408 -18.72 24.79 -19.34
C PHE A 408 -18.34 25.41 -20.67
N ASP A 409 -18.70 26.67 -20.86
CA ASP A 409 -18.29 27.47 -22.03
C ASP A 409 -17.10 28.35 -21.63
N PRO A 410 -15.88 28.04 -22.08
CA PRO A 410 -14.69 28.80 -21.70
C PRO A 410 -14.67 30.21 -22.27
N ILE A 411 -15.43 30.50 -23.35
CA ILE A 411 -15.49 31.82 -23.97
C ILE A 411 -16.32 32.78 -23.13
N THR A 412 -17.48 32.31 -22.66
CA THR A 412 -18.41 33.12 -21.86
C THR A 412 -18.18 32.96 -20.35
N GLY A 413 -17.41 31.94 -19.94
CA GLY A 413 -17.22 31.55 -18.53
C GLY A 413 -18.48 30.99 -17.88
N LYS A 414 -19.49 30.63 -18.67
CA LYS A 414 -20.78 30.16 -18.17
C LYS A 414 -20.73 28.67 -17.88
N LEU A 415 -20.98 28.30 -16.63
CA LEU A 415 -21.30 26.93 -16.24
C LEU A 415 -22.82 26.74 -16.40
N THR A 416 -23.21 25.68 -17.08
CA THR A 416 -24.61 25.28 -17.22
C THR A 416 -24.79 23.92 -16.57
N THR A 417 -25.77 23.85 -15.68
CA THR A 417 -26.15 22.62 -14.99
C THR A 417 -27.51 22.17 -15.49
N ASP A 418 -27.56 20.99 -16.09
CA ASP A 418 -28.81 20.37 -16.52
C ASP A 418 -29.11 19.16 -15.63
N PHE A 419 -30.29 19.11 -15.09
CA PHE A 419 -30.79 18.01 -14.29
C PHE A 419 -31.71 17.12 -15.14
N ASN A 420 -31.27 15.90 -15.41
CA ASN A 420 -32.06 14.92 -16.13
C ASN A 420 -32.90 14.09 -15.14
N LEU A 421 -34.14 14.49 -14.92
CA LEU A 421 -35.06 13.82 -13.99
C LEU A 421 -35.27 12.35 -14.33
N ASN A 422 -35.33 11.97 -15.59
CA ASN A 422 -35.48 10.58 -16.00
C ASN A 422 -34.24 9.75 -15.71
N ALA A 423 -33.05 10.29 -15.94
CA ALA A 423 -31.80 9.63 -15.59
C ALA A 423 -31.63 9.53 -14.07
N SER A 424 -31.97 10.57 -13.34
CA SER A 424 -31.95 10.59 -11.86
C SER A 424 -32.89 9.54 -11.28
N ILE A 425 -34.14 9.46 -11.73
CA ILE A 425 -35.09 8.43 -11.30
C ILE A 425 -34.56 7.05 -11.64
N SER A 426 -33.98 6.87 -12.82
CA SER A 426 -33.42 5.58 -13.25
C SER A 426 -32.21 5.17 -12.38
N GLY A 427 -31.30 6.08 -12.11
CA GLY A 427 -30.15 5.85 -11.24
C GLY A 427 -30.54 5.56 -9.80
N ALA A 428 -31.47 6.32 -9.24
CA ALA A 428 -32.00 6.11 -7.90
C ALA A 428 -32.74 4.76 -7.80
N THR A 429 -33.53 4.42 -8.81
CA THR A 429 -34.19 3.11 -8.92
C THR A 429 -33.18 1.98 -8.91
N PHE A 430 -32.12 2.09 -9.72
CA PHE A 430 -31.09 1.07 -9.83
C PHE A 430 -30.33 0.91 -8.51
N ARG A 431 -29.99 1.99 -7.82
CA ARG A 431 -29.38 1.94 -6.46
C ARG A 431 -30.27 1.24 -5.47
N SER A 432 -31.57 1.57 -5.44
CA SER A 432 -32.55 0.93 -4.58
C SER A 432 -32.67 -0.58 -4.85
N LEU A 433 -32.68 -0.99 -6.11
CA LEU A 433 -32.74 -2.40 -6.52
C LEU A 433 -31.47 -3.17 -6.16
N ILE A 434 -30.29 -2.60 -6.38
CA ILE A 434 -29.01 -3.20 -6.00
C ILE A 434 -28.95 -3.40 -4.47
N SER A 435 -29.29 -2.36 -3.72
CA SER A 435 -29.28 -2.43 -2.24
C SER A 435 -30.23 -3.52 -1.75
N THR A 436 -31.46 -3.57 -2.25
CA THR A 436 -32.44 -4.59 -1.89
C THR A 436 -31.96 -6.00 -2.24
N THR A 437 -31.36 -6.20 -3.42
CA THR A 437 -30.83 -7.50 -3.84
C THR A 437 -29.64 -7.94 -3.00
N SER A 438 -28.73 -7.04 -2.69
CA SER A 438 -27.56 -7.30 -1.82
C SER A 438 -27.99 -7.70 -0.40
N ARG A 439 -28.91 -6.96 0.19
CA ARG A 439 -29.46 -7.26 1.51
C ARG A 439 -30.17 -8.61 1.56
N ARG A 440 -30.98 -8.91 0.55
CA ARG A 440 -31.64 -10.22 0.41
C ARG A 440 -30.61 -11.33 0.34
N SER A 441 -29.58 -11.17 -0.48
CA SER A 441 -28.51 -12.16 -0.59
C SER A 441 -27.85 -12.42 0.76
N THR A 442 -27.45 -11.37 1.48
CA THR A 442 -26.83 -11.48 2.80
C THR A 442 -27.78 -12.12 3.82
N PHE A 443 -29.05 -11.76 3.80
CA PHE A 443 -30.05 -12.36 4.70
C PHE A 443 -30.20 -13.85 4.46
N ILE A 444 -30.40 -14.28 3.21
CA ILE A 444 -30.49 -15.70 2.84
C ILE A 444 -29.24 -16.45 3.27
N ASP A 445 -28.04 -15.88 3.02
CA ASP A 445 -26.77 -16.51 3.37
C ASP A 445 -26.64 -16.72 4.88
N ASN A 446 -27.07 -15.75 5.69
CA ASN A 446 -27.08 -15.85 7.14
C ASN A 446 -28.08 -16.90 7.66
N VAL A 447 -29.33 -16.88 7.16
CA VAL A 447 -30.35 -17.87 7.52
C VAL A 447 -29.88 -19.28 7.17
N MET A 448 -29.35 -19.48 5.98
CA MET A 448 -28.86 -20.79 5.56
C MET A 448 -27.64 -21.24 6.37
N GLY A 449 -26.69 -20.35 6.61
CA GLY A 449 -25.53 -20.63 7.45
C GLY A 449 -25.91 -21.06 8.86
N ASN A 450 -26.81 -20.33 9.50
CA ASN A 450 -27.28 -20.61 10.85
C ASN A 450 -28.09 -21.93 10.91
N SER A 451 -28.97 -22.17 9.94
CA SER A 451 -29.77 -23.40 9.90
C SER A 451 -28.90 -24.65 9.75
N MET A 452 -27.83 -24.58 8.96
CA MET A 452 -26.88 -25.69 8.77
C MET A 452 -26.07 -25.96 10.04
N GLN A 453 -25.57 -24.91 10.68
CA GLN A 453 -24.81 -25.05 11.92
C GLN A 453 -25.66 -25.59 13.06
N SER A 454 -26.90 -25.11 13.19
CA SER A 454 -27.84 -25.62 14.20
C SER A 454 -28.18 -27.08 13.97
N PHE A 455 -28.33 -27.49 12.72
CA PHE A 455 -28.59 -28.91 12.38
C PHE A 455 -27.35 -29.79 12.63
N ALA A 456 -26.15 -29.31 12.30
CA ALA A 456 -24.90 -30.00 12.61
C ALA A 456 -24.74 -30.26 14.11
N LEU A 457 -25.05 -29.28 14.95
CA LEU A 457 -24.99 -29.37 16.40
C LEU A 457 -26.07 -30.30 16.98
N ALA A 458 -27.31 -30.24 16.45
CA ALA A 458 -28.37 -31.13 16.87
C ALA A 458 -28.13 -32.59 16.49
N SER A 459 -27.40 -32.83 15.41
CA SER A 459 -27.04 -34.16 14.90
C SER A 459 -25.82 -34.74 15.63
N SER A 460 -24.93 -33.92 16.19
CA SER A 460 -23.84 -34.33 17.06
C SER A 460 -24.39 -34.58 18.48
N SER A 461 -24.14 -35.74 19.06
CA SER A 461 -24.67 -36.18 20.37
C SER A 461 -24.18 -35.38 21.60
N LYS A 462 -23.59 -34.21 21.40
CA LYS A 462 -23.19 -33.25 22.43
C LYS A 462 -24.24 -32.13 22.50
N SER A 463 -25.24 -32.32 23.36
CA SER A 463 -26.19 -31.28 23.71
C SER A 463 -25.49 -30.20 24.56
N GLN A 464 -24.93 -29.20 23.91
CA GLN A 464 -24.62 -27.93 24.57
C GLN A 464 -25.47 -26.85 23.94
N SER A 465 -26.27 -26.17 24.78
CA SER A 465 -26.97 -24.96 24.42
C SER A 465 -25.96 -23.88 24.03
N ILE A 466 -25.93 -23.51 22.75
CA ILE A 466 -25.08 -22.43 22.29
C ILE A 466 -25.80 -21.12 22.55
N ALA A 467 -25.27 -20.34 23.49
CA ALA A 467 -25.59 -18.93 23.61
C ALA A 467 -25.01 -18.19 22.40
N MET A 468 -25.85 -17.72 21.49
CA MET A 468 -25.40 -16.89 20.37
C MET A 468 -25.01 -15.51 20.91
N SER A 469 -23.80 -15.09 20.57
CA SER A 469 -23.20 -13.82 20.97
C SER A 469 -23.95 -12.61 20.41
N GLU A 470 -24.23 -11.68 21.26
CA GLU A 470 -25.05 -10.47 21.08
C GLU A 470 -24.33 -9.30 20.38
N LYS A 471 -23.39 -9.49 19.48
CA LYS A 471 -22.70 -8.34 18.88
C LYS A 471 -22.81 -8.28 17.35
N GLY A 472 -23.52 -7.24 16.91
CA GLY A 472 -23.32 -6.65 15.58
C GLY A 472 -24.33 -7.03 14.51
N ASN A 473 -25.61 -6.81 14.71
CA ASN A 473 -26.61 -7.09 13.69
C ASN A 473 -27.31 -5.84 13.14
N LEU A 474 -27.08 -5.63 11.84
CA LEU A 474 -27.94 -4.75 11.02
C LEU A 474 -29.40 -5.27 10.91
N TYR A 475 -29.76 -6.41 11.52
CA TYR A 475 -31.05 -7.09 11.43
C TYR A 475 -31.49 -7.63 12.80
N ALA A 476 -31.54 -6.77 13.80
CA ALA A 476 -31.95 -7.16 15.16
C ALA A 476 -33.30 -7.90 15.18
N ASP A 477 -34.27 -7.45 14.38
CA ASP A 477 -35.60 -8.05 14.34
C ASP A 477 -35.65 -9.43 13.66
N ALA A 478 -34.79 -9.67 12.66
CA ALA A 478 -34.73 -10.98 12.01
C ALA A 478 -33.96 -12.00 12.83
N SER A 479 -32.99 -11.57 13.66
CA SER A 479 -32.20 -12.47 14.50
C SER A 479 -32.98 -12.99 15.70
N ASP A 480 -33.92 -12.22 16.23
CA ASP A 480 -34.78 -12.65 17.34
C ASP A 480 -35.84 -13.66 16.91
N TYR A 481 -36.34 -13.54 15.67
CA TYR A 481 -37.21 -14.55 15.06
C TYR A 481 -36.48 -15.86 14.79
N ILE A 482 -35.25 -15.78 14.29
CA ILE A 482 -34.41 -16.96 14.05
C ILE A 482 -34.07 -17.68 15.37
N LYS A 483 -33.87 -16.96 16.46
CA LYS A 483 -33.59 -17.56 17.77
C LYS A 483 -34.78 -18.31 18.36
N SER A 484 -35.99 -17.81 18.17
CA SER A 484 -37.18 -18.45 18.76
C SER A 484 -37.58 -19.75 18.03
N ASP A 485 -37.49 -19.78 16.71
CA ASP A 485 -37.93 -20.92 15.90
C ASP A 485 -36.86 -22.01 15.72
N LEU A 486 -35.59 -21.66 15.74
CA LEU A 486 -34.49 -22.63 15.76
C LEU A 486 -34.33 -23.34 17.13
N ASN A 487 -34.77 -22.71 18.23
CA ASN A 487 -34.77 -23.32 19.56
C ASN A 487 -36.05 -24.14 19.88
N ASN A 488 -37.15 -23.90 19.17
CA ASN A 488 -38.45 -24.49 19.51
C ASN A 488 -38.95 -25.59 18.55
N GLY A 489 -38.08 -26.21 17.83
CA GLY A 489 -38.44 -27.41 17.12
C GLY A 489 -38.66 -27.23 15.64
N SER A 490 -37.73 -27.71 14.93
CA SER A 490 -37.95 -28.14 13.53
C SER A 490 -39.13 -29.09 13.51
N TYR A 491 -40.22 -28.68 12.90
CA TYR A 491 -41.29 -29.60 12.53
C TYR A 491 -40.65 -30.70 11.68
N GLY A 492 -40.56 -31.91 12.27
CA GLY A 492 -40.08 -33.09 11.53
C GLY A 492 -38.56 -33.26 11.39
N SER A 493 -37.71 -32.79 12.32
CA SER A 493 -36.29 -33.18 12.35
C SER A 493 -36.09 -34.47 13.16
N ASN A 494 -35.36 -35.39 12.59
CA ASN A 494 -34.72 -36.48 13.32
C ASN A 494 -33.19 -36.35 13.18
N LYS A 495 -32.40 -37.28 13.68
CA LYS A 495 -30.93 -37.22 13.61
C LYS A 495 -30.34 -37.13 12.19
N GLU A 496 -31.13 -37.44 11.16
CA GLU A 496 -30.68 -37.50 9.78
C GLU A 496 -31.33 -36.44 8.86
N HIS A 497 -32.43 -35.84 9.31
CA HIS A 497 -33.25 -34.95 8.49
C HIS A 497 -33.72 -33.72 9.29
N SER A 498 -33.75 -32.58 8.64
CA SER A 498 -34.27 -31.31 9.20
C SER A 498 -35.10 -30.58 8.13
N LEU A 499 -36.30 -30.17 8.52
CA LEU A 499 -37.16 -29.28 7.75
C LEU A 499 -37.38 -28.00 8.56
N PHE A 500 -37.26 -26.84 7.95
CA PHE A 500 -37.62 -25.58 8.58
C PHE A 500 -38.45 -24.70 7.66
N ILE A 501 -39.30 -23.88 8.23
CA ILE A 501 -40.09 -22.84 7.56
C ILE A 501 -39.89 -21.57 8.36
N LEU A 502 -39.39 -20.51 7.73
CA LEU A 502 -39.13 -19.24 8.35
C LEU A 502 -39.86 -18.11 7.61
N PRO A 503 -40.99 -17.62 8.13
CA PRO A 503 -41.55 -16.35 7.70
C PRO A 503 -40.72 -15.20 8.29
N TYR A 504 -40.55 -14.13 7.51
CA TYR A 504 -39.81 -12.97 7.97
C TYR A 504 -40.39 -11.66 7.42
N THR A 505 -40.11 -10.59 8.14
CA THR A 505 -40.40 -9.22 7.71
C THR A 505 -39.23 -8.32 8.07
N SER A 506 -38.96 -7.31 7.28
CA SER A 506 -37.94 -6.30 7.59
C SER A 506 -38.36 -4.95 7.03
N SER A 507 -37.94 -3.87 7.69
CA SER A 507 -37.98 -2.52 7.13
C SER A 507 -36.62 -2.14 6.56
N GLN A 508 -36.64 -1.28 5.55
CA GLN A 508 -35.44 -0.84 4.86
C GLN A 508 -35.49 0.67 4.63
N ASN A 509 -34.33 1.27 4.72
CA ASN A 509 -34.10 2.63 4.32
C ASN A 509 -32.83 2.67 3.46
N VAL A 510 -32.91 3.18 2.24
CA VAL A 510 -31.80 3.28 1.29
C VAL A 510 -31.64 4.75 0.96
N GLU A 511 -30.53 5.32 1.33
CA GLU A 511 -30.15 6.68 0.92
C GLU A 511 -29.81 6.69 -0.56
N LEU A 512 -30.46 7.53 -1.33
CA LEU A 512 -30.32 7.64 -2.79
C LEU A 512 -29.42 8.80 -3.18
N SER A 513 -29.61 9.93 -2.52
CA SER A 513 -28.82 11.15 -2.65
C SER A 513 -28.99 11.99 -1.39
N LEU A 514 -28.34 13.14 -1.33
CA LEU A 514 -28.53 14.06 -0.21
C LEU A 514 -30.02 14.45 -0.10
N ASN A 515 -30.60 14.22 1.06
CA ASN A 515 -32.02 14.46 1.36
C ASN A 515 -33.05 13.60 0.61
N GLU A 516 -32.61 12.56 -0.13
CA GLU A 516 -33.53 11.64 -0.81
C GLU A 516 -33.32 10.21 -0.33
N GLU A 517 -34.38 9.59 0.15
CA GLU A 517 -34.38 8.23 0.67
C GLU A 517 -35.48 7.37 -0.01
N SER A 518 -35.17 6.11 -0.19
CA SER A 518 -36.17 5.08 -0.53
C SER A 518 -36.45 4.25 0.70
N LYS A 519 -37.69 4.32 1.18
CA LYS A 519 -38.15 3.60 2.38
C LYS A 519 -39.12 2.50 2.01
N GLY A 520 -39.03 1.40 2.74
CA GLY A 520 -39.94 0.31 2.47
C GLY A 520 -39.86 -0.85 3.43
N HIS A 521 -40.59 -1.87 3.11
CA HIS A 521 -40.62 -3.10 3.88
C HIS A 521 -40.63 -4.32 3.00
N THR A 522 -40.12 -5.40 3.56
CA THR A 522 -40.05 -6.71 2.95
C THR A 522 -40.83 -7.71 3.77
N LYS A 523 -41.55 -8.61 3.10
CA LYS A 523 -42.17 -9.77 3.69
C LYS A 523 -41.80 -11.00 2.87
N GLY A 524 -41.43 -12.09 3.53
CA GLY A 524 -41.00 -13.27 2.85
C GLY A 524 -41.13 -14.55 3.67
N THR A 525 -40.86 -15.65 3.02
CA THR A 525 -40.83 -16.97 3.65
C THR A 525 -39.75 -17.82 3.00
N ILE A 526 -38.96 -18.51 3.82
CA ILE A 526 -37.97 -19.49 3.39
C ILE A 526 -38.38 -20.86 3.92
N ILE A 527 -38.37 -21.84 3.05
CA ILE A 527 -38.54 -23.27 3.38
C ILE A 527 -37.23 -23.97 3.02
N GLY A 528 -36.68 -24.73 3.95
CA GLY A 528 -35.46 -25.48 3.72
C GLY A 528 -35.50 -26.87 4.28
N TYR A 529 -34.90 -27.81 3.57
CA TYR A 529 -34.72 -29.20 3.98
C TYR A 529 -33.21 -29.52 3.98
N SER A 530 -32.78 -30.27 4.98
CA SER A 530 -31.40 -30.71 5.10
C SER A 530 -31.34 -32.20 5.46
N THR A 531 -30.35 -32.92 4.97
CA THR A 531 -30.07 -34.30 5.32
C THR A 531 -28.58 -34.45 5.69
N LEU A 532 -28.33 -35.25 6.73
CA LEU A 532 -27.00 -35.64 7.14
C LEU A 532 -26.59 -36.92 6.39
N LYS A 533 -25.40 -36.91 5.83
CA LYS A 533 -24.71 -38.04 5.19
C LYS A 533 -23.28 -38.15 5.78
N ASP A 534 -22.63 -39.28 5.56
CA ASP A 534 -21.25 -39.51 6.02
C ASP A 534 -20.29 -38.42 5.54
N SER A 535 -20.54 -37.84 4.38
CA SER A 535 -19.71 -36.77 3.77
C SER A 535 -20.13 -35.34 4.10
N GLY A 536 -21.10 -35.14 5.01
CA GLY A 536 -21.55 -33.82 5.44
C GLY A 536 -23.07 -33.61 5.36
N ILE A 537 -23.49 -32.37 5.58
CA ILE A 537 -24.88 -31.96 5.53
C ILE A 537 -25.20 -31.38 4.15
N TYR A 538 -26.18 -31.92 3.50
CA TYR A 538 -26.72 -31.44 2.23
C TYR A 538 -28.09 -30.88 2.45
N GLY A 539 -28.41 -29.79 1.77
CA GLY A 539 -29.74 -29.22 1.87
C GLY A 539 -30.16 -28.48 0.61
N VAL A 540 -31.49 -28.35 0.51
CA VAL A 540 -32.16 -27.56 -0.51
C VAL A 540 -33.04 -26.54 0.18
N TYR A 541 -33.25 -25.41 -0.44
CA TYR A 541 -34.17 -24.40 0.05
C TYR A 541 -34.85 -23.65 -1.08
N ALA A 542 -36.01 -23.11 -0.78
CA ALA A 542 -36.73 -22.22 -1.66
C ALA A 542 -37.41 -21.13 -0.85
N GLY A 543 -37.66 -20.01 -1.46
CA GLY A 543 -38.36 -18.92 -0.78
C GLY A 543 -39.02 -17.95 -1.73
N TYR A 544 -39.87 -17.14 -1.13
CA TYR A 544 -40.55 -16.03 -1.77
C TYR A 544 -40.39 -14.79 -0.94
N GLU A 545 -40.21 -13.64 -1.61
CA GLU A 545 -40.12 -12.34 -1.02
C GLU A 545 -40.89 -11.28 -1.80
N ASP A 546 -41.64 -10.45 -1.09
CA ASP A 546 -42.32 -9.28 -1.63
C ASP A 546 -41.76 -8.04 -0.91
N THR A 547 -41.08 -7.18 -1.65
CA THR A 547 -40.47 -5.95 -1.15
C THR A 547 -41.13 -4.75 -1.81
N LYS A 548 -41.60 -3.83 -1.01
CA LYS A 548 -42.15 -2.55 -1.46
C LYS A 548 -41.27 -1.42 -0.94
N MET A 549 -40.75 -0.61 -1.89
CA MET A 549 -39.93 0.55 -1.63
C MET A 549 -40.57 1.77 -2.24
N GLY A 550 -40.58 2.89 -1.53
CA GLY A 550 -41.11 4.16 -2.01
C GLY A 550 -40.13 5.28 -1.78
N SER A 551 -40.03 6.18 -2.72
CA SER A 551 -39.32 7.46 -2.63
C SER A 551 -40.22 8.61 -3.08
N THR A 552 -39.70 9.82 -3.11
CA THR A 552 -40.44 10.99 -3.63
C THR A 552 -40.80 10.79 -5.11
N TYR A 553 -39.95 10.14 -5.90
CA TYR A 553 -40.08 10.09 -7.35
C TYR A 553 -40.54 8.74 -7.92
N PHE A 554 -40.53 7.67 -7.13
CA PHE A 554 -40.91 6.34 -7.61
C PHE A 554 -41.37 5.40 -6.50
N ASP A 555 -42.16 4.41 -6.88
CA ASP A 555 -42.43 3.23 -6.08
C ASP A 555 -41.92 1.99 -6.81
N ILE A 556 -41.30 1.08 -6.05
CA ILE A 556 -40.82 -0.21 -6.54
C ILE A 556 -41.58 -1.31 -5.79
N ASN A 557 -42.15 -2.25 -6.54
CA ASN A 557 -42.63 -3.50 -6.01
C ASN A 557 -41.79 -4.63 -6.58
N ASN A 558 -41.01 -5.28 -5.74
CA ASN A 558 -40.07 -6.32 -6.10
C ASN A 558 -40.58 -7.66 -5.56
N ARG A 559 -40.95 -8.59 -6.46
CA ARG A 559 -41.31 -9.95 -6.11
C ARG A 559 -40.22 -10.91 -6.52
N THR A 560 -39.72 -11.66 -5.58
CA THR A 560 -38.59 -12.54 -5.81
C THR A 560 -38.93 -13.97 -5.40
N TYR A 561 -38.68 -14.90 -6.30
CA TYR A 561 -38.66 -16.32 -6.02
C TYR A 561 -37.23 -16.78 -6.08
N TYR A 562 -36.79 -17.53 -5.09
CA TYR A 562 -35.42 -18.04 -5.07
C TYR A 562 -35.36 -19.46 -4.59
N ALA A 563 -34.37 -20.20 -5.07
CA ALA A 563 -34.05 -21.54 -4.64
C ALA A 563 -32.55 -21.76 -4.64
N GLY A 564 -32.09 -22.71 -3.85
CA GLY A 564 -30.68 -23.01 -3.76
C GLY A 564 -30.36 -24.35 -3.14
N LEU A 565 -29.10 -24.70 -3.25
CA LEU A 565 -28.45 -25.85 -2.64
C LEU A 565 -27.48 -25.38 -1.59
N LYS A 566 -27.27 -26.19 -0.55
CA LYS A 566 -26.32 -25.92 0.51
C LYS A 566 -25.56 -27.17 0.91
N TYR A 567 -24.32 -27.00 1.31
CA TYR A 567 -23.43 -28.03 1.82
C TYR A 567 -22.68 -27.52 3.04
N PHE A 568 -22.52 -28.37 4.03
CA PHE A 568 -21.72 -28.11 5.22
C PHE A 568 -20.99 -29.37 5.65
N ASN A 569 -19.71 -29.27 5.97
CA ASN A 569 -18.94 -30.35 6.53
C ASN A 569 -17.87 -29.80 7.49
N THR A 570 -17.69 -30.47 8.63
CA THR A 570 -16.55 -30.23 9.53
C THR A 570 -15.37 -31.08 9.03
N LEU A 571 -14.28 -30.43 8.66
CA LEU A 571 -13.12 -31.07 8.08
C LEU A 571 -12.25 -31.74 9.16
N PHE A 572 -12.00 -31.04 10.25
CA PHE A 572 -11.26 -31.52 11.42
C PHE A 572 -11.46 -30.58 12.62
N THR A 573 -11.18 -31.10 13.81
CA THR A 573 -11.11 -30.34 15.05
C THR A 573 -9.65 -30.22 15.46
N THR A 574 -9.20 -29.02 15.80
CA THR A 574 -7.83 -28.78 16.26
C THR A 574 -7.62 -29.27 17.71
N GLU A 575 -6.39 -29.38 18.15
CA GLU A 575 -6.02 -29.75 19.54
C GLU A 575 -6.58 -28.78 20.62
N LYS A 576 -7.04 -27.59 20.19
CA LYS A 576 -7.68 -26.59 21.07
C LYS A 576 -9.20 -26.58 20.97
N ASP A 577 -9.81 -27.68 20.55
CA ASP A 577 -11.25 -27.84 20.33
C ASP A 577 -11.88 -26.82 19.33
N GLN A 578 -11.05 -26.30 18.41
CA GLN A 578 -11.55 -25.44 17.33
C GLN A 578 -11.94 -26.29 16.13
N GLU A 579 -13.17 -26.15 15.67
CA GLU A 579 -13.66 -26.85 14.48
C GLU A 579 -13.34 -26.07 13.22
N VAL A 580 -12.70 -26.74 12.27
CA VAL A 580 -12.48 -26.24 10.91
C VAL A 580 -13.53 -26.86 10.00
N TYR A 581 -14.36 -26.04 9.37
CA TYR A 581 -15.47 -26.49 8.54
C TYR A 581 -15.51 -25.79 7.20
N ILE A 582 -16.15 -26.43 6.24
CA ILE A 582 -16.47 -25.85 4.93
C ILE A 582 -17.98 -25.63 4.83
N LYS A 583 -18.38 -24.44 4.37
CA LYS A 583 -19.75 -24.12 3.96
C LYS A 583 -19.75 -23.72 2.50
N ALA A 584 -20.63 -24.33 1.71
CA ALA A 584 -20.83 -23.97 0.32
C ALA A 584 -22.32 -23.84 0.03
N GLN A 585 -22.68 -22.86 -0.78
CA GLN A 585 -24.05 -22.74 -1.27
C GLN A 585 -24.07 -22.18 -2.69
N GLY A 586 -25.06 -22.62 -3.43
CA GLY A 586 -25.42 -22.06 -4.73
C GLY A 586 -26.88 -21.65 -4.71
N LYS A 587 -27.20 -20.47 -5.25
CA LYS A 587 -28.57 -19.95 -5.30
C LYS A 587 -28.89 -19.33 -6.65
N ALA A 588 -30.15 -19.41 -7.02
CA ALA A 588 -30.71 -18.72 -8.16
C ALA A 588 -32.00 -17.99 -7.74
N ALA A 589 -32.25 -16.84 -8.34
CA ALA A 589 -33.44 -16.05 -8.05
C ALA A 589 -34.05 -15.51 -9.33
N LEU A 590 -35.39 -15.56 -9.38
CA LEU A 590 -36.20 -14.89 -10.39
C LEU A 590 -36.81 -13.65 -9.76
N ILE A 591 -36.40 -12.47 -10.24
CA ILE A 591 -36.81 -11.19 -9.70
C ILE A 591 -37.72 -10.48 -10.69
N LYS A 592 -38.93 -10.16 -10.24
CA LYS A 592 -39.86 -9.34 -10.99
C LYS A 592 -39.98 -7.98 -10.32
N ASN A 593 -39.65 -6.93 -11.06
CA ASN A 593 -39.73 -5.54 -10.61
C ASN A 593 -40.87 -4.83 -11.33
N ASP A 594 -41.79 -4.28 -10.57
CA ASP A 594 -42.81 -3.35 -11.05
C ASP A 594 -42.43 -1.95 -10.52
N LEU A 595 -42.11 -1.05 -11.45
CA LEU A 595 -41.70 0.33 -11.14
C LEU A 595 -42.83 1.27 -11.53
N THR A 596 -43.24 2.12 -10.59
CA THR A 596 -44.17 3.21 -10.84
C THR A 596 -43.47 4.53 -10.61
N LYS A 597 -43.35 5.36 -11.66
CA LYS A 597 -42.82 6.72 -11.53
C LYS A 597 -43.91 7.64 -11.00
N LYS A 598 -43.56 8.48 -10.03
CA LYS A 598 -44.41 9.56 -9.50
C LYS A 598 -43.95 10.83 -10.21
N ILE A 599 -44.68 11.24 -11.24
CA ILE A 599 -44.47 12.52 -11.90
C ILE A 599 -45.46 13.47 -11.24
N GLY A 600 -44.93 14.49 -10.54
CA GLY A 600 -45.72 15.57 -10.03
C GLY A 600 -46.10 16.56 -11.13
#